data_60d836c7cfffa1c6bb552efb18f2c19b
#
_entry.id   60d836c7cfffa1c6bb552efb18f2c19b
#
_cell.length_a   1.000
_cell.length_b   1.000
_cell.length_c   1.000
_cell.angle_alpha   90.00
_cell.angle_beta   90.00
_cell.angle_gamma   90.00
#
_symmetry.space_group_name_H-M   'P 1'
#
loop_
_entity.id
_entity.type
_entity.pdbx_description
1 polymer ?
#
loop_
_entity_poly.entity_id
_entity_poly.type
_entity_poly.pdbx_seq_one_letter_code
_entity_poly.pdbx_strand_id
1 'polypeptide(L)'
;MNRAQRLARLLRVLAAIIAEPGLNPLELADRAGVSDRTLRRDLAQLRDLGYEVAYTSGYEVQEKLNLDGRSKRRKRTEADDALLQAVAQAVETAGLWRDTEGAGQPSSRRAKPKRSGAAPIVLIPTGDDDPDFRYATSFGVETGLYIRFRDGDDVLVVSPLEIDNARSRSRATTIVEDRQAYVSDAWAELAARMLRERGVDAARVSPNLRAIHLEELRRHGVDAEVDRDLFRAERRHKTAEEAAAIESAQKAAEAAVVEVVRELAKAEIRDGLLWSNGDPLTSERLYARAQLLLGEKGFACPEMIIAGSPGCAIPHYRGEGPIKANAPVIIDIFPTSRSTHFNGDLTRTVVVGEVSEDVRRMHAAVLQALDAGIESIAAGVPAQEPHHVVCQVLVDRGYGTTTRGFEGPEGVAKLNHSTGHGVGLEIHEEPPLRDTVTAPLGEGDVVTVEPGLYLLGLGGVRVEDTGMVTKNGFRNFTTLTRSLNPRDYL
;
A
#
# COMPACT_ATOMS: atom_id res chain seq x y z
N MET A 1 14.29 -21.90 -7.35
CA MET A 1 14.99 -22.37 -6.13
C MET A 1 14.51 -23.79 -5.83
N ASN A 2 15.42 -24.75 -5.74
CA ASN A 2 15.08 -26.14 -5.46
C ASN A 2 14.70 -26.36 -3.97
N ARG A 3 14.15 -27.54 -3.66
CA ARG A 3 13.65 -27.88 -2.30
C ARG A 3 14.78 -27.81 -1.24
N ALA A 4 16.00 -28.20 -1.59
CA ALA A 4 17.15 -28.16 -0.68
C ALA A 4 17.60 -26.73 -0.37
N GLN A 5 17.65 -25.85 -1.35
CA GLN A 5 17.98 -24.42 -1.17
C GLN A 5 16.94 -23.69 -0.30
N ARG A 6 15.66 -24.08 -0.44
CA ARG A 6 14.59 -23.52 0.39
C ARG A 6 14.73 -23.97 1.86
N LEU A 7 15.02 -25.24 2.09
CA LEU A 7 15.23 -25.80 3.44
C LEU A 7 16.45 -25.13 4.11
N ALA A 8 17.56 -25.03 3.42
CA ALA A 8 18.77 -24.37 3.92
C ALA A 8 18.53 -22.91 4.31
N ARG A 9 17.68 -22.19 3.58
CA ARG A 9 17.29 -20.81 3.92
C ARG A 9 16.45 -20.75 5.18
N LEU A 10 15.44 -21.64 5.33
CA LEU A 10 14.60 -21.71 6.54
C LEU A 10 15.45 -22.00 7.78
N LEU A 11 16.41 -22.91 7.67
CA LEU A 11 17.33 -23.22 8.76
C LEU A 11 18.22 -22.04 9.14
N ARG A 12 18.68 -21.22 8.17
CA ARG A 12 19.41 -19.98 8.47
C ARG A 12 18.58 -18.96 9.25
N VAL A 13 17.32 -18.73 8.84
CA VAL A 13 16.41 -17.84 9.59
C VAL A 13 16.22 -18.33 11.01
N LEU A 14 15.95 -19.60 11.18
CA LEU A 14 15.77 -20.21 12.51
C LEU A 14 17.03 -20.12 13.36
N ALA A 15 18.20 -20.42 12.79
CA ALA A 15 19.50 -20.34 13.46
C ALA A 15 19.83 -18.91 13.91
N ALA A 16 19.54 -17.92 13.08
CA ALA A 16 19.75 -16.51 13.42
C ALA A 16 18.88 -16.07 14.62
N ILE A 17 17.61 -16.46 14.67
CA ILE A 17 16.70 -16.15 15.78
C ILE A 17 17.18 -16.82 17.10
N ILE A 18 17.65 -18.06 17.01
CA ILE A 18 18.10 -18.81 18.19
C ILE A 18 19.44 -18.27 18.70
N ALA A 19 20.36 -17.91 17.80
CA ALA A 19 21.67 -17.39 18.15
C ALA A 19 21.62 -15.99 18.77
N GLU A 20 20.74 -15.14 18.28
CA GLU A 20 20.60 -13.74 18.71
C GLU A 20 19.10 -13.41 18.92
N PRO A 21 18.50 -13.85 20.05
CA PRO A 21 17.11 -13.51 20.36
C PRO A 21 16.95 -11.99 20.55
N GLY A 22 15.90 -11.43 19.97
CA GLY A 22 15.62 -10.01 20.07
C GLY A 22 15.93 -9.18 18.81
N LEU A 23 16.45 -9.81 17.75
CA LEU A 23 16.67 -9.12 16.47
C LEU A 23 15.35 -8.55 15.90
N ASN A 24 15.39 -7.30 15.44
CA ASN A 24 14.28 -6.73 14.71
C ASN A 24 14.17 -7.31 13.27
N PRO A 25 13.07 -7.07 12.53
CA PRO A 25 12.88 -7.65 11.21
C PRO A 25 13.99 -7.35 10.19
N LEU A 26 14.56 -6.15 10.23
CA LEU A 26 15.63 -5.74 9.30
C LEU A 26 16.95 -6.43 9.64
N GLU A 27 17.32 -6.45 10.92
CA GLU A 27 18.51 -7.14 11.41
C GLU A 27 18.45 -8.64 11.14
N LEU A 28 17.28 -9.26 11.35
CA LEU A 28 17.09 -10.67 11.08
C LEU A 28 17.15 -10.99 9.57
N ALA A 29 16.59 -10.12 8.72
CA ALA A 29 16.65 -10.27 7.28
C ALA A 29 18.09 -10.17 6.77
N ASP A 30 18.86 -9.21 7.26
CA ASP A 30 20.26 -9.02 6.95
C ASP A 30 21.12 -10.22 7.41
N ARG A 31 20.93 -10.64 8.66
CA ARG A 31 21.64 -11.78 9.25
C ARG A 31 21.37 -13.09 8.51
N ALA A 32 20.12 -13.32 8.11
CA ALA A 32 19.74 -14.50 7.32
C ALA A 32 20.08 -14.39 5.84
N GLY A 33 20.54 -13.22 5.36
CA GLY A 33 20.85 -12.95 3.95
C GLY A 33 19.62 -13.04 3.04
N VAL A 34 18.47 -12.52 3.49
CA VAL A 34 17.20 -12.56 2.77
C VAL A 34 16.53 -11.18 2.73
N SER A 35 15.62 -10.97 1.78
CA SER A 35 14.78 -9.76 1.79
C SER A 35 13.68 -9.86 2.86
N ASP A 36 13.15 -8.72 3.34
CA ASP A 36 12.05 -8.65 4.31
C ASP A 36 10.82 -9.48 3.86
N ARG A 37 10.43 -9.37 2.59
CA ARG A 37 9.35 -10.18 2.02
C ARG A 37 9.64 -11.69 2.08
N THR A 38 10.89 -12.09 1.84
CA THR A 38 11.31 -13.48 1.93
C THR A 38 11.31 -13.94 3.39
N LEU A 39 11.79 -13.09 4.31
CA LEU A 39 11.78 -13.34 5.73
C LEU A 39 10.36 -13.59 6.25
N ARG A 40 9.40 -12.73 5.94
CA ARG A 40 7.99 -12.89 6.36
C ARG A 40 7.39 -14.23 5.91
N ARG A 41 7.66 -14.61 4.65
CA ARG A 41 7.21 -15.90 4.11
C ARG A 41 7.88 -17.09 4.81
N ASP A 42 9.16 -16.96 5.11
CA ASP A 42 9.93 -18.02 5.76
C ASP A 42 9.54 -18.16 7.24
N LEU A 43 9.24 -17.06 7.94
CA LEU A 43 8.67 -17.07 9.30
C LEU A 43 7.29 -17.72 9.33
N ALA A 44 6.42 -17.42 8.36
CA ALA A 44 5.12 -18.10 8.25
C ALA A 44 5.31 -19.61 8.06
N GLN A 45 6.23 -20.01 7.18
CA GLN A 45 6.52 -21.42 6.94
C GLN A 45 7.16 -22.13 8.15
N LEU A 46 7.98 -21.45 8.94
CA LEU A 46 8.50 -22.01 10.21
C LEU A 46 7.37 -22.26 11.20
N ARG A 47 6.37 -21.37 11.27
CA ARG A 47 5.17 -21.59 12.09
C ARG A 47 4.35 -22.79 11.60
N ASP A 48 4.16 -22.95 10.29
CA ASP A 48 3.49 -24.13 9.70
C ASP A 48 4.22 -25.43 10.01
N LEU A 49 5.54 -25.37 10.18
CA LEU A 49 6.38 -26.52 10.60
C LEU A 49 6.37 -26.73 12.12
N GLY A 50 5.64 -25.91 12.88
CA GLY A 50 5.45 -26.05 14.32
C GLY A 50 6.47 -25.32 15.19
N TYR A 51 7.26 -24.40 14.61
CA TYR A 51 8.11 -23.50 15.40
C TYR A 51 7.30 -22.23 15.76
N GLU A 52 7.06 -22.02 17.04
CA GLU A 52 6.42 -20.78 17.49
C GLU A 52 7.45 -19.66 17.54
N VAL A 53 7.46 -18.85 16.48
CA VAL A 53 8.27 -17.64 16.39
C VAL A 53 7.38 -16.45 16.75
N ALA A 54 7.61 -15.87 17.92
CA ALA A 54 6.91 -14.67 18.39
C ALA A 54 7.78 -13.41 18.17
N TYR A 55 7.10 -12.29 18.05
CA TYR A 55 7.73 -10.97 18.04
C TYR A 55 7.13 -10.14 19.18
N THR A 56 7.95 -9.84 20.19
CA THR A 56 7.58 -8.98 21.33
C THR A 56 8.37 -7.67 21.31
N SER A 57 9.67 -7.76 21.56
CA SER A 57 10.64 -6.67 21.36
C SER A 57 11.75 -7.07 20.37
N GLY A 58 11.52 -8.14 19.60
CA GLY A 58 12.39 -8.83 18.67
C GLY A 58 11.90 -10.25 18.42
N TYR A 59 12.45 -10.95 17.42
CA TYR A 59 12.06 -12.33 17.14
C TYR A 59 12.64 -13.31 18.15
N GLU A 60 11.79 -14.17 18.69
CA GLU A 60 12.14 -15.25 19.59
C GLU A 60 11.43 -16.53 19.19
N VAL A 61 12.07 -17.69 19.40
CA VAL A 61 11.41 -19.00 19.27
C VAL A 61 10.79 -19.35 20.63
N GLN A 62 9.46 -19.48 20.65
CA GLN A 62 8.73 -19.93 21.82
C GLN A 62 8.47 -21.43 21.70
N GLU A 63 8.55 -22.18 22.83
CA GLU A 63 8.17 -23.60 22.83
C GLU A 63 6.65 -23.76 22.61
N LYS A 64 6.26 -24.85 21.94
CA LYS A 64 4.85 -25.24 21.77
C LYS A 64 4.10 -25.17 23.10
N LEU A 65 3.02 -24.40 23.14
CA LEU A 65 2.07 -24.43 24.25
C LEU A 65 1.53 -25.85 24.42
N ASN A 66 1.76 -26.46 25.60
CA ASN A 66 0.97 -27.61 26.04
C ASN A 66 -0.48 -27.12 26.19
N LEU A 67 -1.44 -27.93 25.74
CA LEU A 67 -2.88 -27.66 25.73
C LEU A 67 -3.50 -27.30 27.10
N ASP A 68 -2.71 -27.17 28.15
CA ASP A 68 -3.15 -26.86 29.51
C ASP A 68 -2.90 -25.40 29.96
N GLY A 69 -2.56 -24.48 29.02
CA GLY A 69 -2.62 -23.04 29.26
C GLY A 69 -1.67 -22.46 30.33
N ARG A 70 -0.58 -23.13 30.70
CA ARG A 70 0.44 -22.60 31.62
C ARG A 70 1.82 -22.57 30.98
N SER A 71 2.26 -21.39 30.58
CA SER A 71 3.63 -21.12 30.14
C SER A 71 4.60 -21.25 31.33
N LYS A 72 5.50 -22.24 31.29
CA LYS A 72 6.71 -22.23 32.12
C LYS A 72 7.92 -22.05 31.21
N ARG A 73 8.68 -21.00 31.41
CA ARG A 73 10.03 -20.86 30.84
C ARG A 73 10.86 -22.10 31.21
N ARG A 74 11.14 -22.95 30.24
CA ARG A 74 12.09 -24.03 30.39
C ARG A 74 13.51 -23.51 30.26
N LYS A 75 14.39 -23.90 31.18
CA LYS A 75 15.83 -23.67 30.99
C LYS A 75 16.33 -24.54 29.84
N ARG A 76 17.11 -23.94 28.97
CA ARG A 76 17.81 -24.61 27.85
C ARG A 76 18.48 -25.87 28.35
N THR A 77 18.33 -26.99 27.64
CA THR A 77 18.90 -28.28 28.04
C THR A 77 20.17 -28.56 27.23
N GLU A 78 21.06 -29.42 27.73
CA GLU A 78 22.25 -29.88 26.99
C GLU A 78 21.90 -30.52 25.62
N ALA A 79 20.71 -31.11 25.49
CA ALA A 79 20.22 -31.66 24.24
C ALA A 79 19.89 -30.55 23.20
N ASP A 80 19.39 -29.38 23.68
CA ASP A 80 19.11 -28.21 22.83
C ASP A 80 20.42 -27.59 22.34
N ASP A 81 21.45 -27.56 23.21
CA ASP A 81 22.78 -27.09 22.83
C ASP A 81 23.47 -28.04 21.83
N ALA A 82 23.32 -29.35 22.00
CA ALA A 82 23.85 -30.33 21.05
C ALA A 82 23.16 -30.24 19.67
N LEU A 83 21.84 -30.01 19.64
CA LEU A 83 21.09 -29.83 18.41
C LEU A 83 21.52 -28.55 17.69
N LEU A 84 21.73 -27.46 18.42
CA LEU A 84 22.20 -26.18 17.87
C LEU A 84 23.61 -26.30 17.31
N GLN A 85 24.53 -26.99 18.01
CA GLN A 85 25.87 -27.27 17.50
C GLN A 85 25.84 -28.14 16.26
N ALA A 86 24.98 -29.17 16.20
CA ALA A 86 24.82 -30.03 15.03
C ALA A 86 24.26 -29.26 13.83
N VAL A 87 23.29 -28.36 14.03
CA VAL A 87 22.74 -27.49 13.00
C VAL A 87 23.79 -26.48 12.52
N ALA A 88 24.52 -25.84 13.42
CA ALA A 88 25.59 -24.91 13.09
C ALA A 88 26.70 -25.60 12.29
N GLN A 89 27.13 -26.80 12.70
CA GLN A 89 28.15 -27.58 12.03
C GLN A 89 27.69 -28.11 10.67
N ALA A 90 26.42 -28.47 10.51
CA ALA A 90 25.85 -28.85 9.22
C ALA A 90 25.77 -27.67 8.24
N VAL A 91 25.46 -26.47 8.74
CA VAL A 91 25.44 -25.23 7.98
C VAL A 91 26.84 -24.81 7.55
N GLU A 92 27.84 -24.96 8.42
CA GLU A 92 29.26 -24.69 8.16
C GLU A 92 29.87 -25.69 7.16
N THR A 93 29.61 -26.99 7.36
CA THR A 93 30.07 -28.06 6.46
C THR A 93 29.43 -27.96 5.07
N ALA A 94 28.24 -27.45 4.97
CA ALA A 94 27.57 -27.18 3.70
C ALA A 94 28.02 -25.87 3.03
N GLY A 95 28.95 -25.11 3.61
CA GLY A 95 29.42 -23.80 3.09
C GLY A 95 28.34 -22.76 3.03
N LEU A 96 27.33 -22.83 3.94
CA LEU A 96 26.16 -21.96 3.94
C LEU A 96 26.35 -20.68 4.79
N TRP A 97 27.43 -20.58 5.57
CA TRP A 97 27.88 -19.35 6.20
C TRP A 97 28.74 -18.57 5.20
N ARG A 98 28.41 -17.32 4.92
CA ARG A 98 29.39 -16.37 4.41
C ARG A 98 30.10 -15.79 5.63
N ASP A 99 31.40 -16.05 5.74
CA ASP A 99 32.26 -15.38 6.69
C ASP A 99 32.16 -13.86 6.51
N THR A 100 31.56 -13.19 7.47
CA THR A 100 31.61 -11.73 7.56
C THR A 100 32.90 -11.21 8.21
N GLU A 101 33.80 -12.11 8.63
CA GLU A 101 35.16 -11.79 9.09
C GLU A 101 36.18 -11.85 7.96
N GLY A 102 35.99 -11.03 6.99
CA GLY A 102 36.86 -10.92 5.82
C GLY A 102 36.44 -9.76 4.95
N ALA A 103 36.02 -8.65 5.57
CA ALA A 103 36.00 -7.37 4.89
C ALA A 103 37.46 -6.97 4.58
N GLY A 104 38.09 -7.76 3.68
CA GLY A 104 39.15 -7.26 2.87
C GLY A 104 38.69 -5.96 2.28
N GLN A 105 39.51 -4.92 2.42
CA GLN A 105 39.26 -3.59 1.85
C GLN A 105 38.60 -3.75 0.48
N PRO A 106 37.54 -3.00 0.19
CA PRO A 106 36.87 -3.06 -1.09
C PRO A 106 37.98 -2.89 -2.13
N SER A 107 38.25 -3.97 -2.91
CA SER A 107 39.10 -3.86 -4.10
C SER A 107 38.57 -2.62 -4.82
N SER A 108 39.46 -1.67 -5.08
CA SER A 108 39.15 -0.43 -5.76
C SER A 108 38.41 -0.76 -7.07
N ARG A 109 37.10 -0.93 -7.01
CA ARG A 109 36.24 -0.79 -8.18
C ARG A 109 36.52 0.64 -8.63
N ARG A 110 37.27 0.78 -9.72
CA ARG A 110 37.44 2.04 -10.43
C ARG A 110 36.07 2.71 -10.39
N ALA A 111 35.95 3.83 -9.65
CA ALA A 111 34.76 4.64 -9.67
C ALA A 111 34.47 4.91 -11.15
N LYS A 112 33.37 4.36 -11.66
CA LYS A 112 32.89 4.72 -12.99
C LYS A 112 32.81 6.25 -12.97
N PRO A 113 33.33 6.97 -13.97
CA PRO A 113 33.26 8.43 -13.96
C PRO A 113 31.80 8.81 -13.77
N LYS A 114 31.51 9.72 -12.81
CA LYS A 114 30.18 10.31 -12.66
C LYS A 114 29.83 10.93 -14.01
N ARG A 115 28.98 10.22 -14.79
CA ARG A 115 28.45 10.74 -16.05
C ARG A 115 27.61 11.95 -15.68
N SER A 116 27.96 13.13 -16.19
CA SER A 116 27.18 14.34 -16.01
C SER A 116 25.86 14.18 -16.77
N GLY A 117 24.75 14.18 -16.06
CA GLY A 117 23.39 14.00 -16.59
C GLY A 117 22.78 12.64 -16.20
N ALA A 118 21.48 12.64 -15.89
CA ALA A 118 20.74 11.43 -15.54
C ALA A 118 20.70 10.44 -16.72
N ALA A 119 20.82 9.13 -16.48
CA ALA A 119 20.68 8.10 -17.52
C ALA A 119 19.26 8.15 -18.15
N PRO A 120 19.08 7.71 -19.41
CA PRO A 120 17.75 7.54 -19.99
C PRO A 120 16.82 6.74 -19.11
N ILE A 121 15.53 7.01 -19.19
CA ILE A 121 14.49 6.24 -18.54
C ILE A 121 13.96 5.19 -19.52
N VAL A 122 13.87 3.94 -19.07
CA VAL A 122 13.28 2.84 -19.83
C VAL A 122 12.12 2.27 -19.03
N LEU A 123 10.92 2.27 -19.61
CA LEU A 123 9.72 1.67 -19.05
C LEU A 123 9.22 0.57 -19.97
N ILE A 124 8.98 -0.60 -19.40
CA ILE A 124 8.22 -1.71 -19.99
C ILE A 124 7.07 -1.94 -19.04
N PRO A 125 5.81 -1.71 -19.45
CA PRO A 125 4.68 -1.72 -18.52
C PRO A 125 4.43 -3.09 -17.92
N THR A 126 3.88 -3.10 -16.72
CA THR A 126 3.44 -4.33 -16.02
C THR A 126 2.00 -4.70 -16.31
N GLY A 127 1.27 -3.81 -16.94
CA GLY A 127 -0.12 -3.89 -17.33
C GLY A 127 -0.59 -2.53 -17.89
N ASP A 128 -1.81 -2.46 -18.34
CA ASP A 128 -2.40 -1.23 -18.89
C ASP A 128 -2.62 -0.14 -17.83
N ASP A 129 -2.55 -0.47 -16.56
CA ASP A 129 -2.67 0.39 -15.38
C ASP A 129 -1.31 0.76 -14.75
N ASP A 130 -0.18 0.42 -15.38
CA ASP A 130 1.15 0.77 -14.87
C ASP A 130 1.28 2.28 -14.63
N PRO A 131 1.47 2.75 -13.38
CA PRO A 131 1.37 4.17 -13.04
C PRO A 131 2.53 5.00 -13.61
N ASP A 132 3.75 4.46 -13.66
CA ASP A 132 4.91 5.17 -14.19
C ASP A 132 4.83 5.29 -15.72
N PHE A 133 4.36 4.23 -16.37
CA PHE A 133 4.15 4.24 -17.82
C PHE A 133 3.04 5.22 -18.21
N ARG A 134 1.91 5.22 -17.49
CA ARG A 134 0.82 6.17 -17.69
C ARG A 134 1.25 7.60 -17.40
N TYR A 135 1.99 7.82 -16.30
CA TYR A 135 2.54 9.13 -16.00
C TYR A 135 3.43 9.65 -17.13
N ALA A 136 4.31 8.80 -17.66
CA ALA A 136 5.23 9.20 -18.73
C ALA A 136 4.54 9.44 -20.06
N THR A 137 3.51 8.67 -20.41
CA THR A 137 2.94 8.63 -21.75
C THR A 137 1.51 9.19 -21.88
N SER A 138 0.79 9.36 -20.76
CA SER A 138 -0.67 9.57 -20.69
C SER A 138 -1.48 8.45 -21.37
N PHE A 139 -0.85 7.30 -21.59
CA PHE A 139 -1.42 6.15 -22.29
C PHE A 139 -1.11 4.86 -21.52
N GLY A 140 -2.07 3.96 -21.44
CA GLY A 140 -1.87 2.64 -20.88
C GLY A 140 -1.91 1.57 -21.94
N VAL A 141 -1.07 0.57 -21.81
CA VAL A 141 -0.99 -0.58 -22.70
C VAL A 141 -0.47 -1.78 -21.91
N GLU A 142 -0.98 -2.97 -22.22
CA GLU A 142 -0.58 -4.20 -21.52
C GLU A 142 0.90 -4.54 -21.77
N THR A 143 1.38 -4.29 -23.00
CA THR A 143 2.77 -4.53 -23.40
C THR A 143 3.25 -3.42 -24.33
N GLY A 144 4.47 -2.97 -24.14
CA GLY A 144 5.09 -1.90 -24.92
C GLY A 144 6.43 -1.48 -24.35
N LEU A 145 6.98 -0.43 -24.90
CA LEU A 145 8.24 0.14 -24.47
C LEU A 145 8.17 1.67 -24.56
N TYR A 146 8.59 2.35 -23.51
CA TYR A 146 8.83 3.79 -23.54
C TYR A 146 10.28 4.08 -23.14
N ILE A 147 10.93 4.96 -23.93
CA ILE A 147 12.27 5.44 -23.62
C ILE A 147 12.25 6.96 -23.64
N ARG A 148 12.71 7.59 -22.54
CA ARG A 148 13.00 9.02 -22.49
C ARG A 148 14.50 9.22 -22.45
N PHE A 149 15.05 9.82 -23.49
CA PHE A 149 16.49 10.10 -23.61
C PHE A 149 16.87 11.36 -22.82
N ARG A 150 18.22 11.58 -22.70
CA ARG A 150 18.78 12.71 -21.93
C ARG A 150 18.54 14.07 -22.57
N ASP A 151 18.41 14.11 -23.88
CA ASP A 151 18.17 15.30 -24.68
C ASP A 151 16.69 15.77 -24.63
N GLY A 152 15.84 15.00 -23.98
CA GLY A 152 14.41 15.25 -23.88
C GLY A 152 13.59 14.53 -24.96
N ASP A 153 14.22 13.93 -25.95
CA ASP A 153 13.54 13.07 -26.91
C ASP A 153 12.92 11.88 -26.21
N ASP A 154 11.75 11.47 -26.64
CA ASP A 154 11.12 10.26 -26.18
C ASP A 154 10.52 9.41 -27.30
N VAL A 155 10.41 8.13 -27.05
CA VAL A 155 9.87 7.15 -28.00
C VAL A 155 8.95 6.20 -27.27
N LEU A 156 7.72 6.11 -27.75
CA LEU A 156 6.76 5.07 -27.37
C LEU A 156 6.69 4.01 -28.47
N VAL A 157 6.97 2.78 -28.15
CA VAL A 157 6.83 1.63 -29.05
C VAL A 157 5.68 0.75 -28.56
N VAL A 158 4.75 0.49 -29.44
CA VAL A 158 3.54 -0.30 -29.15
C VAL A 158 3.36 -1.43 -30.16
N SER A 159 2.44 -2.34 -29.89
CA SER A 159 2.01 -3.33 -30.87
C SER A 159 1.29 -2.65 -32.04
N PRO A 160 1.23 -3.31 -33.24
CA PRO A 160 0.40 -2.85 -34.34
C PRO A 160 -1.10 -2.68 -33.99
N LEU A 161 -1.57 -3.36 -32.94
CA LEU A 161 -2.96 -3.27 -32.49
C LEU A 161 -3.26 -1.95 -31.77
N GLU A 162 -2.23 -1.32 -31.19
CA GLU A 162 -2.36 -0.12 -30.35
C GLU A 162 -1.88 1.18 -31.02
N ILE A 163 -1.32 1.13 -32.22
CA ILE A 163 -0.63 2.27 -32.82
C ILE A 163 -1.55 3.49 -33.03
N ASP A 164 -2.78 3.27 -33.51
CA ASP A 164 -3.73 4.37 -33.75
C ASP A 164 -4.28 4.94 -32.43
N ASN A 165 -4.50 4.08 -31.44
CA ASN A 165 -4.86 4.46 -30.07
C ASN A 165 -3.74 5.32 -29.43
N ALA A 166 -2.51 4.84 -29.50
CA ALA A 166 -1.35 5.55 -28.98
C ALA A 166 -1.17 6.93 -29.62
N ARG A 167 -1.28 7.03 -30.96
CA ARG A 167 -1.20 8.29 -31.70
C ARG A 167 -2.29 9.30 -31.31
N SER A 168 -3.47 8.81 -30.92
CA SER A 168 -4.58 9.70 -30.58
C SER A 168 -4.57 10.15 -29.10
N ARG A 169 -3.89 9.43 -28.21
CA ARG A 169 -4.00 9.62 -26.76
C ARG A 169 -2.68 9.88 -26.05
N SER A 170 -1.57 9.35 -26.57
CA SER A 170 -0.28 9.50 -25.90
C SER A 170 0.31 10.88 -26.10
N ARG A 171 1.01 11.36 -25.05
CA ARG A 171 1.81 12.59 -25.12
C ARG A 171 3.26 12.34 -25.57
N ALA A 172 3.63 11.10 -25.86
CA ALA A 172 4.96 10.78 -26.38
C ALA A 172 5.19 11.48 -27.73
N THR A 173 6.39 12.02 -27.94
CA THR A 173 6.72 12.81 -29.15
C THR A 173 6.94 11.94 -30.37
N THR A 174 7.47 10.74 -30.17
CA THR A 174 7.67 9.75 -31.24
C THR A 174 6.90 8.48 -30.90
N ILE A 175 6.00 8.04 -31.78
CA ILE A 175 5.19 6.85 -31.59
C ILE A 175 5.38 5.92 -32.77
N VAL A 176 5.86 4.72 -32.52
CA VAL A 176 6.14 3.70 -33.54
C VAL A 176 5.55 2.34 -33.15
N GLU A 177 5.38 1.46 -34.13
CA GLU A 177 5.00 0.08 -33.90
C GLU A 177 6.19 -0.87 -34.07
N ASP A 178 6.25 -1.92 -33.29
CA ASP A 178 7.16 -3.04 -33.53
C ASP A 178 6.43 -4.38 -33.36
N ARG A 179 6.13 -5.00 -34.50
CA ARG A 179 5.44 -6.29 -34.54
C ARG A 179 6.31 -7.42 -34.02
N GLN A 180 7.62 -7.36 -34.25
CA GLN A 180 8.52 -8.42 -33.85
C GLN A 180 8.68 -8.44 -32.32
N ALA A 181 8.91 -7.29 -31.70
CA ALA A 181 8.98 -7.18 -30.26
C ALA A 181 7.68 -7.61 -29.57
N TYR A 182 6.53 -7.27 -30.15
CA TYR A 182 5.22 -7.71 -29.65
C TYR A 182 5.05 -9.22 -29.68
N VAL A 183 5.34 -9.88 -30.82
CA VAL A 183 5.12 -11.33 -30.99
C VAL A 183 6.06 -12.16 -30.15
N SER A 184 7.32 -11.69 -29.95
CA SER A 184 8.37 -12.42 -29.22
C SER A 184 8.54 -11.96 -27.77
N ASP A 185 7.73 -10.99 -27.30
CA ASP A 185 7.91 -10.33 -25.99
C ASP A 185 9.33 -9.77 -25.78
N ALA A 186 9.97 -9.29 -26.84
CA ALA A 186 11.38 -8.88 -26.85
C ALA A 186 11.58 -7.39 -26.55
N TRP A 187 10.75 -6.80 -25.67
CA TRP A 187 10.76 -5.37 -25.34
C TRP A 187 12.10 -4.91 -24.73
N ALA A 188 12.70 -5.73 -23.87
CA ALA A 188 14.00 -5.42 -23.24
C ALA A 188 15.14 -5.47 -24.25
N GLU A 189 15.12 -6.43 -25.21
CA GLU A 189 16.09 -6.51 -26.32
C GLU A 189 15.97 -5.29 -27.24
N LEU A 190 14.73 -4.91 -27.59
CA LEU A 190 14.44 -3.72 -28.37
C LEU A 190 14.96 -2.46 -27.69
N ALA A 191 14.68 -2.29 -26.38
CA ALA A 191 15.19 -1.18 -25.60
C ALA A 191 16.73 -1.11 -25.63
N ALA A 192 17.39 -2.24 -25.40
CA ALA A 192 18.86 -2.31 -25.44
C ALA A 192 19.42 -1.95 -26.83
N ARG A 193 18.76 -2.36 -27.91
CA ARG A 193 19.13 -2.00 -29.28
C ARG A 193 19.01 -0.48 -29.50
N MET A 194 17.85 0.11 -29.14
CA MET A 194 17.60 1.53 -29.32
C MET A 194 18.56 2.41 -28.50
N LEU A 195 18.90 2.00 -27.28
CA LEU A 195 19.90 2.67 -26.45
C LEU A 195 21.30 2.63 -27.12
N ARG A 196 21.72 1.45 -27.63
CA ARG A 196 23.01 1.29 -28.32
C ARG A 196 23.12 2.13 -29.60
N GLU A 197 22.04 2.25 -30.37
CA GLU A 197 21.99 3.10 -31.57
C GLU A 197 22.27 4.57 -31.26
N ARG A 198 21.98 5.01 -30.02
CA ARG A 198 22.33 6.36 -29.52
C ARG A 198 23.63 6.39 -28.69
N GLY A 199 24.42 5.30 -28.71
CA GLY A 199 25.68 5.21 -27.96
C GLY A 199 25.51 5.16 -26.44
N VAL A 200 24.38 4.68 -25.94
CA VAL A 200 24.04 4.59 -24.51
C VAL A 200 24.04 3.14 -24.05
N ASP A 201 24.69 2.88 -22.92
CA ASP A 201 24.81 1.55 -22.29
C ASP A 201 24.24 1.52 -20.86
N ALA A 202 23.53 2.56 -20.43
CA ALA A 202 22.96 2.67 -19.10
C ALA A 202 21.53 3.19 -19.17
N ALA A 203 20.65 2.75 -18.23
CA ALA A 203 19.27 3.22 -18.11
C ALA A 203 18.81 3.23 -16.65
N ARG A 204 17.89 4.12 -16.33
CA ARG A 204 17.06 4.06 -15.11
C ARG A 204 15.75 3.37 -15.44
N VAL A 205 15.29 2.51 -14.55
CA VAL A 205 14.05 1.74 -14.74
C VAL A 205 13.15 1.87 -13.51
N SER A 206 11.84 1.72 -13.72
CA SER A 206 10.85 1.73 -12.64
C SER A 206 11.11 0.62 -11.60
N PRO A 207 10.86 0.87 -10.31
CA PRO A 207 10.88 -0.19 -9.28
C PRO A 207 9.85 -1.28 -9.54
N ASN A 208 8.83 -1.02 -10.36
CA ASN A 208 7.79 -1.97 -10.74
C ASN A 208 8.19 -2.86 -11.93
N LEU A 209 9.31 -2.57 -12.60
CA LEU A 209 9.76 -3.37 -13.74
C LEU A 209 9.84 -4.85 -13.36
N ARG A 210 9.27 -5.72 -14.19
CA ARG A 210 9.38 -7.18 -14.00
C ARG A 210 10.85 -7.60 -13.97
N ALA A 211 11.22 -8.43 -13.00
CA ALA A 211 12.61 -8.88 -12.84
C ALA A 211 13.19 -9.52 -14.12
N ILE A 212 12.35 -10.20 -14.89
CA ILE A 212 12.77 -10.80 -16.16
C ILE A 212 13.29 -9.73 -17.14
N HIS A 213 12.59 -8.62 -17.31
CA HIS A 213 13.03 -7.56 -18.21
C HIS A 213 14.28 -6.84 -17.69
N LEU A 214 14.44 -6.72 -16.38
CA LEU A 214 15.68 -6.19 -15.78
C LEU A 214 16.87 -7.09 -16.09
N GLU A 215 16.71 -8.41 -15.98
CA GLU A 215 17.76 -9.39 -16.31
C GLU A 215 18.06 -9.40 -17.80
N GLU A 216 17.06 -9.27 -18.66
CA GLU A 216 17.22 -9.19 -20.11
C GLU A 216 17.95 -7.92 -20.54
N LEU A 217 17.58 -6.75 -20.03
CA LEU A 217 18.30 -5.50 -20.27
C LEU A 217 19.79 -5.66 -19.94
N ARG A 218 20.10 -6.23 -18.78
CA ARG A 218 21.48 -6.48 -18.35
C ARG A 218 22.22 -7.51 -19.23
N ARG A 219 21.53 -8.56 -19.65
CA ARG A 219 22.07 -9.58 -20.59
C ARG A 219 22.41 -8.95 -21.94
N HIS A 220 21.60 -7.99 -22.40
CA HIS A 220 21.85 -7.25 -23.62
C HIS A 220 22.82 -6.07 -23.45
N GLY A 221 23.51 -5.97 -22.31
CA GLY A 221 24.61 -5.03 -22.08
C GLY A 221 24.20 -3.66 -21.57
N VAL A 222 22.95 -3.49 -21.12
CA VAL A 222 22.49 -2.26 -20.48
C VAL A 222 22.77 -2.29 -18.98
N ASP A 223 23.50 -1.30 -18.45
CA ASP A 223 23.65 -1.06 -17.01
C ASP A 223 22.36 -0.47 -16.46
N ALA A 224 21.35 -1.34 -16.25
CA ALA A 224 20.03 -0.95 -15.79
C ALA A 224 20.00 -0.79 -14.26
N GLU A 225 19.75 0.44 -13.80
CA GLU A 225 19.61 0.80 -12.39
C GLU A 225 18.11 1.00 -12.04
N VAL A 226 17.65 0.35 -10.99
CA VAL A 226 16.30 0.56 -10.46
C VAL A 226 16.28 1.88 -9.70
N ASP A 227 15.54 2.83 -10.23
CA ASP A 227 15.34 4.14 -9.60
C ASP A 227 14.05 4.10 -8.75
N ARG A 228 14.23 4.06 -7.43
CA ARG A 228 13.10 3.99 -6.49
C ARG A 228 12.27 5.26 -6.43
N ASP A 229 12.84 6.37 -6.85
CA ASP A 229 12.21 7.69 -6.79
C ASP A 229 11.75 8.17 -8.18
N LEU A 230 11.74 7.27 -9.16
CA LEU A 230 11.32 7.58 -10.52
C LEU A 230 9.90 8.17 -10.52
N PHE A 231 9.78 9.39 -11.04
CA PHE A 231 8.55 10.19 -11.11
C PHE A 231 7.87 10.51 -9.77
N ARG A 232 8.40 10.08 -8.62
CA ARG A 232 7.75 10.33 -7.32
C ARG A 232 7.58 11.83 -7.03
N ALA A 233 8.62 12.63 -7.26
CA ALA A 233 8.56 14.07 -7.02
C ALA A 233 7.60 14.76 -7.99
N GLU A 234 7.64 14.36 -9.26
CA GLU A 234 6.79 14.92 -10.31
C GLU A 234 5.32 14.57 -10.08
N ARG A 235 5.01 13.30 -9.75
CA ARG A 235 3.64 12.81 -9.48
C ARG A 235 3.02 13.46 -8.24
N ARG A 236 3.83 13.90 -7.27
CA ARG A 236 3.33 14.66 -6.12
C ARG A 236 2.75 16.01 -6.51
N HIS A 237 3.34 16.72 -7.46
CA HIS A 237 2.87 18.02 -7.93
C HIS A 237 1.80 17.85 -9.00
N LYS A 238 0.55 17.68 -8.57
CA LYS A 238 -0.58 17.54 -9.49
C LYS A 238 -0.80 18.82 -10.30
N THR A 239 -0.90 18.67 -11.61
CA THR A 239 -1.40 19.74 -12.47
C THR A 239 -2.87 20.04 -12.17
N ALA A 240 -3.40 21.13 -12.71
CA ALA A 240 -4.81 21.45 -12.53
C ALA A 240 -5.73 20.38 -13.14
N GLU A 241 -5.33 19.76 -14.24
CA GLU A 241 -6.05 18.69 -14.92
C GLU A 241 -6.03 17.41 -14.10
N GLU A 242 -4.87 17.05 -13.54
CA GLU A 242 -4.73 15.86 -12.66
C GLU A 242 -5.53 16.03 -11.37
N ALA A 243 -5.46 17.21 -10.75
CA ALA A 243 -6.27 17.53 -9.57
C ALA A 243 -7.78 17.45 -9.86
N ALA A 244 -8.22 17.96 -11.03
CA ALA A 244 -9.62 17.86 -11.45
C ALA A 244 -10.04 16.41 -11.73
N ALA A 245 -9.15 15.58 -12.27
CA ALA A 245 -9.42 14.15 -12.48
C ALA A 245 -9.59 13.41 -11.14
N ILE A 246 -8.76 13.68 -10.13
CA ILE A 246 -8.90 13.14 -8.78
C ILE A 246 -10.20 13.63 -8.13
N GLU A 247 -10.50 14.92 -8.24
CA GLU A 247 -11.75 15.50 -7.71
C GLU A 247 -12.99 14.86 -8.36
N SER A 248 -12.93 14.54 -9.65
CA SER A 248 -13.99 13.80 -10.35
C SER A 248 -14.15 12.37 -9.80
N ALA A 249 -13.06 11.67 -9.51
CA ALA A 249 -13.09 10.35 -8.89
C ALA A 249 -13.61 10.42 -7.45
N GLN A 250 -13.26 11.48 -6.70
CA GLN A 250 -13.80 11.74 -5.37
C GLN A 250 -15.33 11.94 -5.40
N LYS A 251 -15.85 12.67 -6.37
CA LYS A 251 -17.32 12.82 -6.56
C LYS A 251 -17.99 11.51 -6.91
N ALA A 252 -17.31 10.61 -7.62
CA ALA A 252 -17.84 9.28 -7.88
C ALA A 252 -17.87 8.42 -6.60
N ALA A 253 -16.85 8.52 -5.75
CA ALA A 253 -16.83 7.90 -4.43
C ALA A 253 -17.99 8.40 -3.55
N GLU A 254 -18.19 9.73 -3.47
CA GLU A 254 -19.31 10.33 -2.74
C GLU A 254 -20.66 9.77 -3.23
N ALA A 255 -20.87 9.70 -4.55
CA ALA A 255 -22.10 9.17 -5.13
C ALA A 255 -22.31 7.69 -4.79
N ALA A 256 -21.26 6.88 -4.78
CA ALA A 256 -21.33 5.47 -4.43
C ALA A 256 -21.61 5.27 -2.93
N VAL A 257 -20.99 6.06 -2.05
CA VAL A 257 -21.30 6.07 -0.61
C VAL A 257 -22.76 6.44 -0.38
N VAL A 258 -23.28 7.49 -1.05
CA VAL A 258 -24.69 7.87 -0.97
C VAL A 258 -25.63 6.75 -1.42
N GLU A 259 -25.30 6.02 -2.48
CA GLU A 259 -26.11 4.89 -2.95
C GLU A 259 -26.14 3.76 -1.92
N VAL A 260 -24.99 3.40 -1.32
CA VAL A 260 -24.91 2.40 -0.25
C VAL A 260 -25.72 2.84 0.97
N VAL A 261 -25.52 4.09 1.41
CA VAL A 261 -26.22 4.65 2.57
C VAL A 261 -27.72 4.73 2.33
N ARG A 262 -28.17 5.01 1.10
CA ARG A 262 -29.59 5.02 0.72
C ARG A 262 -30.23 3.63 0.89
N GLU A 263 -29.54 2.57 0.53
CA GLU A 263 -30.03 1.20 0.74
C GLU A 263 -30.06 0.85 2.24
N LEU A 264 -29.05 1.27 3.01
CA LEU A 264 -29.05 1.12 4.47
C LEU A 264 -30.18 1.90 5.15
N ALA A 265 -30.43 3.15 4.72
CA ALA A 265 -31.50 4.00 5.30
C ALA A 265 -32.91 3.47 5.08
N LYS A 266 -33.13 2.69 4.01
CA LYS A 266 -34.42 2.05 3.68
C LYS A 266 -34.60 0.70 4.36
N ALA A 267 -33.55 0.13 4.95
CA ALA A 267 -33.60 -1.20 5.51
C ALA A 267 -34.51 -1.25 6.76
N GLU A 268 -35.26 -2.33 6.87
CA GLU A 268 -36.06 -2.66 8.06
C GLU A 268 -35.19 -3.40 9.07
N ILE A 269 -35.40 -3.14 10.34
CA ILE A 269 -34.74 -3.90 11.42
C ILE A 269 -35.62 -5.10 11.80
N ARG A 270 -35.10 -6.31 11.64
CA ARG A 270 -35.74 -7.56 12.07
C ARG A 270 -34.71 -8.47 12.73
N ASP A 271 -34.99 -8.97 13.91
CA ASP A 271 -34.11 -9.90 14.67
C ASP A 271 -32.66 -9.43 14.80
N GLY A 272 -32.47 -8.09 14.98
CA GLY A 272 -31.15 -7.49 15.13
C GLY A 272 -30.33 -7.36 13.83
N LEU A 273 -30.93 -7.69 12.67
CA LEU A 273 -30.32 -7.57 11.34
C LEU A 273 -31.08 -6.53 10.49
N LEU A 274 -30.41 -6.02 9.45
CA LEU A 274 -31.01 -5.17 8.43
C LEU A 274 -31.61 -6.04 7.31
N TRP A 275 -32.81 -5.69 6.87
CA TRP A 275 -33.54 -6.39 5.82
C TRP A 275 -33.95 -5.43 4.70
N SER A 276 -33.86 -5.86 3.47
CA SER A 276 -34.29 -5.10 2.28
C SER A 276 -34.93 -6.03 1.27
N ASN A 277 -36.17 -5.69 0.82
CA ASN A 277 -36.95 -6.46 -0.15
C ASN A 277 -37.21 -7.93 0.27
N GLY A 278 -37.41 -8.17 1.57
CA GLY A 278 -37.75 -9.50 2.10
C GLY A 278 -36.55 -10.39 2.43
N ASP A 279 -35.35 -9.96 2.13
CA ASP A 279 -34.10 -10.69 2.41
C ASP A 279 -33.17 -9.91 3.34
N PRO A 280 -32.25 -10.56 4.06
CA PRO A 280 -31.20 -9.88 4.80
C PRO A 280 -30.36 -9.00 3.88
N LEU A 281 -30.10 -7.76 4.33
CA LEU A 281 -29.18 -6.86 3.65
C LEU A 281 -27.76 -7.26 4.00
N THR A 282 -26.93 -7.55 3.00
CA THR A 282 -25.56 -8.06 3.19
C THR A 282 -24.53 -7.10 2.60
N SER A 283 -23.27 -7.22 3.04
CA SER A 283 -22.13 -6.47 2.48
C SER A 283 -22.02 -6.67 0.97
N GLU A 284 -22.21 -7.90 0.47
CA GLU A 284 -22.11 -8.22 -0.96
C GLU A 284 -23.21 -7.54 -1.78
N ARG A 285 -24.42 -7.43 -1.24
CA ARG A 285 -25.53 -6.71 -1.92
C ARG A 285 -25.22 -5.22 -2.03
N LEU A 286 -24.71 -4.61 -0.98
CA LEU A 286 -24.30 -3.20 -0.97
C LEU A 286 -23.13 -2.97 -1.92
N TYR A 287 -22.16 -3.88 -1.91
CA TYR A 287 -21.01 -3.88 -2.82
C TYR A 287 -21.47 -3.88 -4.29
N ALA A 288 -22.37 -4.81 -4.65
CA ALA A 288 -22.91 -4.89 -6.00
C ALA A 288 -23.62 -3.60 -6.44
N ARG A 289 -24.34 -2.93 -5.52
CA ARG A 289 -24.99 -1.64 -5.79
C ARG A 289 -23.98 -0.53 -6.06
N ALA A 290 -22.94 -0.43 -5.25
CA ALA A 290 -21.87 0.55 -5.45
C ALA A 290 -21.15 0.32 -6.78
N GLN A 291 -20.80 -0.93 -7.10
CA GLN A 291 -20.14 -1.28 -8.37
C GLN A 291 -20.97 -0.94 -9.60
N LEU A 292 -22.29 -1.21 -9.55
CA LEU A 292 -23.18 -0.88 -10.67
C LEU A 292 -23.19 0.63 -10.93
N LEU A 293 -23.37 1.45 -9.87
CA LEU A 293 -23.37 2.90 -9.99
C LEU A 293 -22.04 3.43 -10.54
N LEU A 294 -20.91 2.93 -9.99
CA LEU A 294 -19.58 3.34 -10.44
C LEU A 294 -19.34 2.96 -11.91
N GLY A 295 -19.74 1.75 -12.31
CA GLY A 295 -19.66 1.29 -13.71
C GLY A 295 -20.44 2.17 -14.68
N GLU A 296 -21.66 2.59 -14.32
CA GLU A 296 -22.50 3.52 -15.11
C GLU A 296 -21.85 4.91 -15.24
N LYS A 297 -21.07 5.32 -14.25
CA LYS A 297 -20.35 6.61 -14.25
C LYS A 297 -18.96 6.53 -14.91
N GLY A 298 -18.53 5.38 -15.40
CA GLY A 298 -17.22 5.20 -16.04
C GLY A 298 -16.06 5.01 -15.04
N PHE A 299 -16.36 4.54 -13.83
CA PHE A 299 -15.36 4.21 -12.81
C PHE A 299 -15.31 2.71 -12.53
N ALA A 300 -14.22 2.23 -11.98
CA ALA A 300 -14.04 0.88 -11.46
C ALA A 300 -13.61 0.95 -10.01
N CYS A 301 -14.12 0.03 -9.18
CA CYS A 301 -13.66 -0.14 -7.81
C CYS A 301 -13.72 -1.64 -7.48
N PRO A 302 -12.75 -2.44 -7.95
CA PRO A 302 -12.75 -3.89 -7.78
C PRO A 302 -12.64 -4.31 -6.33
N GLU A 303 -12.17 -3.43 -5.49
CA GLU A 303 -11.97 -3.63 -4.07
C GLU A 303 -12.53 -2.41 -3.31
N MET A 304 -13.45 -2.64 -2.38
CA MET A 304 -13.98 -1.63 -1.45
C MET A 304 -14.28 -2.28 -0.11
N ILE A 305 -14.50 -1.48 0.92
CA ILE A 305 -14.88 -1.95 2.25
C ILE A 305 -16.32 -1.54 2.52
N ILE A 306 -17.20 -2.49 2.77
CA ILE A 306 -18.54 -2.26 3.30
C ILE A 306 -18.74 -3.25 4.45
N ALA A 307 -18.22 -2.88 5.61
CA ALA A 307 -18.04 -3.79 6.72
C ALA A 307 -18.92 -3.43 7.92
N GLY A 308 -19.82 -4.33 8.29
CA GLY A 308 -20.60 -4.23 9.53
C GLY A 308 -19.84 -4.74 10.76
N SER A 309 -20.28 -4.30 11.96
CA SER A 309 -19.77 -4.79 13.23
C SER A 309 -20.08 -6.30 13.43
N PRO A 310 -19.16 -7.09 14.06
CA PRO A 310 -17.91 -6.68 14.68
C PRO A 310 -16.72 -6.59 13.72
N GLY A 311 -16.86 -7.06 12.46
CA GLY A 311 -15.80 -7.16 11.47
C GLY A 311 -15.12 -5.83 11.15
N CYS A 312 -15.85 -4.72 11.15
CA CYS A 312 -15.31 -3.38 10.94
C CYS A 312 -14.32 -2.89 12.02
N ALA A 313 -14.09 -3.67 13.08
CA ALA A 313 -12.98 -3.46 14.02
C ALA A 313 -11.60 -3.78 13.40
N ILE A 314 -11.58 -4.41 12.23
CA ILE A 314 -10.37 -4.72 11.48
C ILE A 314 -10.34 -3.76 10.26
N PRO A 315 -9.39 -2.81 10.18
CA PRO A 315 -9.42 -1.72 9.19
C PRO A 315 -9.58 -2.16 7.74
N HIS A 316 -8.95 -3.26 7.34
CA HIS A 316 -8.99 -3.77 5.96
C HIS A 316 -9.95 -4.95 5.76
N TYR A 317 -10.84 -5.22 6.72
CA TYR A 317 -11.88 -6.23 6.52
C TYR A 317 -12.95 -5.71 5.55
N ARG A 318 -13.11 -6.39 4.44
CA ARG A 318 -13.98 -5.93 3.33
C ARG A 318 -15.46 -6.00 3.61
N GLY A 319 -15.86 -6.81 4.61
CA GLY A 319 -17.25 -7.09 4.94
C GLY A 319 -17.77 -8.34 4.22
N GLU A 320 -18.57 -9.10 4.92
CA GLU A 320 -19.29 -10.27 4.42
C GLU A 320 -20.58 -10.51 5.22
N GLY A 321 -21.57 -11.11 4.58
CA GLY A 321 -22.80 -11.54 5.19
C GLY A 321 -23.72 -10.42 5.68
N PRO A 322 -24.72 -10.77 6.53
CA PRO A 322 -25.77 -9.84 6.97
C PRO A 322 -25.25 -8.70 7.85
N ILE A 323 -25.74 -7.51 7.59
CA ILE A 323 -25.44 -6.29 8.37
C ILE A 323 -26.31 -6.27 9.63
N LYS A 324 -25.68 -6.03 10.80
CA LYS A 324 -26.37 -5.86 12.09
C LYS A 324 -26.95 -4.46 12.21
N ALA A 325 -28.15 -4.38 12.80
CA ALA A 325 -28.74 -3.13 13.26
C ALA A 325 -28.05 -2.63 14.53
N ASN A 326 -28.18 -1.35 14.83
CA ASN A 326 -27.66 -0.68 16.03
C ASN A 326 -26.13 -0.79 16.19
N ALA A 327 -25.43 -0.97 15.09
CA ALA A 327 -23.99 -1.21 15.07
C ALA A 327 -23.33 -0.45 13.90
N PRO A 328 -22.04 -0.05 14.01
CA PRO A 328 -21.37 0.70 12.97
C PRO A 328 -21.16 -0.14 11.70
N VAL A 329 -21.33 0.54 10.58
CA VAL A 329 -20.98 0.05 9.23
C VAL A 329 -19.97 1.05 8.66
N ILE A 330 -18.74 0.58 8.39
CA ILE A 330 -17.72 1.33 7.66
C ILE A 330 -17.95 1.10 6.16
N ILE A 331 -18.01 2.20 5.42
CA ILE A 331 -18.15 2.26 3.96
C ILE A 331 -16.96 3.03 3.44
N ASP A 332 -16.05 2.35 2.75
CA ASP A 332 -14.78 2.88 2.26
C ASP A 332 -14.65 2.50 0.79
N ILE A 333 -14.71 3.52 -0.08
CA ILE A 333 -14.85 3.37 -1.53
C ILE A 333 -13.80 4.23 -2.24
N PHE A 334 -12.90 3.57 -2.97
CA PHE A 334 -11.76 4.16 -3.67
C PHE A 334 -11.77 3.88 -5.17
N PRO A 335 -12.63 4.57 -5.94
CA PRO A 335 -12.83 4.30 -7.35
C PRO A 335 -11.69 4.85 -8.21
N THR A 336 -11.36 4.09 -9.26
CA THR A 336 -10.43 4.50 -10.33
C THR A 336 -11.22 4.92 -11.57
N SER A 337 -10.92 6.07 -12.14
CA SER A 337 -11.49 6.52 -13.41
C SER A 337 -11.01 5.64 -14.57
N ARG A 338 -11.93 5.11 -15.38
CA ARG A 338 -11.56 4.31 -16.57
C ARG A 338 -10.92 5.15 -17.69
N SER A 339 -11.13 6.45 -17.68
CA SER A 339 -10.60 7.35 -18.71
C SER A 339 -9.29 8.01 -18.34
N THR A 340 -9.15 8.43 -17.07
CA THR A 340 -7.98 9.18 -16.59
C THR A 340 -7.05 8.34 -15.71
N HIS A 341 -7.54 7.21 -15.18
CA HIS A 341 -6.88 6.31 -14.22
C HIS A 341 -6.50 6.95 -12.87
N PHE A 342 -6.95 8.17 -12.62
CA PHE A 342 -6.84 8.77 -11.29
C PHE A 342 -7.88 8.18 -10.34
N ASN A 343 -7.49 8.10 -9.07
CA ASN A 343 -8.28 7.54 -7.99
C ASN A 343 -8.96 8.62 -7.16
N GLY A 344 -10.10 8.30 -6.55
CA GLY A 344 -10.66 8.98 -5.39
C GLY A 344 -10.61 8.07 -4.19
N ASP A 345 -10.83 8.61 -2.99
CA ASP A 345 -10.82 7.82 -1.75
C ASP A 345 -11.71 8.45 -0.68
N LEU A 346 -12.63 7.67 -0.13
CA LEU A 346 -13.63 8.18 0.79
C LEU A 346 -14.14 7.12 1.76
N THR A 347 -13.99 7.39 3.05
CA THR A 347 -14.62 6.57 4.10
C THR A 347 -15.70 7.33 4.85
N ARG A 348 -16.81 6.65 5.12
CA ARG A 348 -17.87 7.07 6.05
C ARG A 348 -18.29 5.92 6.96
N THR A 349 -18.69 6.25 8.18
CA THR A 349 -19.30 5.30 9.11
C THR A 349 -20.75 5.72 9.37
N VAL A 350 -21.69 4.77 9.27
CA VAL A 350 -23.10 4.98 9.57
C VAL A 350 -23.65 3.90 10.49
N VAL A 351 -24.77 4.21 11.18
CA VAL A 351 -25.49 3.26 12.03
C VAL A 351 -26.98 3.32 11.69
N VAL A 352 -27.57 2.19 11.37
CA VAL A 352 -29.03 2.05 11.21
C VAL A 352 -29.64 1.59 12.53
N GLY A 353 -30.55 2.40 13.10
CA GLY A 353 -31.18 2.15 14.40
C GLY A 353 -30.54 2.96 15.53
N GLU A 354 -30.44 2.38 16.73
CA GLU A 354 -29.89 3.06 17.90
C GLU A 354 -28.36 3.08 17.87
N VAL A 355 -27.78 4.24 18.11
CA VAL A 355 -26.33 4.41 18.20
C VAL A 355 -25.91 4.26 19.66
N SER A 356 -25.00 3.31 19.97
CA SER A 356 -24.46 3.17 21.32
C SER A 356 -23.63 4.40 21.71
N GLU A 357 -23.55 4.67 23.02
CA GLU A 357 -22.79 5.80 23.53
C GLU A 357 -21.27 5.69 23.19
N ASP A 358 -20.74 4.48 23.20
CA ASP A 358 -19.34 4.23 22.83
C ASP A 358 -19.07 4.60 21.37
N VAL A 359 -19.96 4.20 20.44
CA VAL A 359 -19.83 4.56 19.01
C VAL A 359 -19.99 6.06 18.79
N ARG A 360 -20.91 6.73 19.52
CA ARG A 360 -21.04 8.20 19.46
C ARG A 360 -19.76 8.90 19.90
N ARG A 361 -19.18 8.48 21.02
CA ARG A 361 -17.93 9.04 21.54
C ARG A 361 -16.75 8.79 20.61
N MET A 362 -16.62 7.58 20.07
CA MET A 362 -15.60 7.28 19.06
C MET A 362 -15.74 8.18 17.84
N HIS A 363 -16.94 8.30 17.30
CA HIS A 363 -17.21 9.14 16.13
C HIS A 363 -16.90 10.63 16.38
N ALA A 364 -17.32 11.17 17.53
CA ALA A 364 -17.01 12.54 17.90
C ALA A 364 -15.49 12.80 18.03
N ALA A 365 -14.75 11.83 18.57
CA ALA A 365 -13.29 11.92 18.65
C ALA A 365 -12.63 11.85 17.28
N VAL A 366 -13.11 10.95 16.39
CA VAL A 366 -12.63 10.81 15.01
C VAL A 366 -12.89 12.09 14.21
N LEU A 367 -14.07 12.69 14.33
CA LEU A 367 -14.38 13.97 13.65
C LEU A 367 -13.45 15.09 14.11
N GLN A 368 -13.23 15.22 15.42
CA GLN A 368 -12.33 16.23 15.95
C GLN A 368 -10.89 15.99 15.49
N ALA A 369 -10.44 14.74 15.44
CA ALA A 369 -9.11 14.38 14.95
C ALA A 369 -8.97 14.66 13.45
N LEU A 370 -10.01 14.39 12.65
CA LEU A 370 -10.07 14.71 11.23
C LEU A 370 -9.94 16.21 10.99
N ASP A 371 -10.75 17.02 11.68
CA ASP A 371 -10.73 18.48 11.53
C ASP A 371 -9.35 19.04 11.92
N ALA A 372 -8.80 18.64 13.06
CA ALA A 372 -7.47 19.07 13.51
C ALA A 372 -6.35 18.62 12.55
N GLY A 373 -6.43 17.39 12.02
CA GLY A 373 -5.52 16.89 11.01
C GLY A 373 -5.55 17.73 9.74
N ILE A 374 -6.75 18.04 9.23
CA ILE A 374 -6.94 18.91 8.05
C ILE A 374 -6.40 20.32 8.30
N GLU A 375 -6.69 20.90 9.45
CA GLU A 375 -6.24 22.26 9.83
C GLU A 375 -4.70 22.36 9.94
N SER A 376 -4.02 21.27 10.24
CA SER A 376 -2.56 21.22 10.35
C SER A 376 -1.84 21.11 8.98
N ILE A 377 -2.56 20.89 7.87
CA ILE A 377 -1.99 20.69 6.54
C ILE A 377 -1.76 22.01 5.83
N ALA A 378 -0.52 22.26 5.42
CA ALA A 378 -0.14 23.33 4.48
C ALA A 378 1.18 22.98 3.80
N ALA A 379 1.50 23.62 2.68
CA ALA A 379 2.81 23.44 2.04
C ALA A 379 3.95 23.85 2.99
N GLY A 380 4.98 23.03 3.07
CA GLY A 380 6.12 23.20 3.95
C GLY A 380 5.99 22.55 5.32
N VAL A 381 4.81 22.10 5.73
CA VAL A 381 4.59 21.35 6.96
C VAL A 381 5.17 19.93 6.81
N PRO A 382 5.93 19.40 7.78
CA PRO A 382 6.38 18.00 7.73
C PRO A 382 5.20 17.03 7.65
N ALA A 383 5.26 16.02 6.78
CA ALA A 383 4.16 15.09 6.54
C ALA A 383 3.77 14.24 7.79
N GLN A 384 4.66 14.14 8.79
CA GLN A 384 4.36 13.53 10.09
C GLN A 384 3.46 14.40 10.97
N GLU A 385 3.44 15.72 10.80
CA GLU A 385 2.73 16.63 11.70
C GLU A 385 1.22 16.40 11.75
N PRO A 386 0.49 16.26 10.61
CA PRO A 386 -0.92 15.92 10.65
C PRO A 386 -1.21 14.60 11.39
N HIS A 387 -0.30 13.62 11.28
CA HIS A 387 -0.43 12.37 12.01
C HIS A 387 -0.25 12.55 13.51
N HIS A 388 0.73 13.33 13.96
CA HIS A 388 0.94 13.63 15.38
C HIS A 388 -0.23 14.40 15.98
N VAL A 389 -0.77 15.38 15.25
CA VAL A 389 -1.97 16.14 15.66
C VAL A 389 -3.17 15.22 15.84
N VAL A 390 -3.45 14.34 14.88
CA VAL A 390 -4.53 13.35 14.96
C VAL A 390 -4.33 12.42 16.17
N CYS A 391 -3.13 11.89 16.36
CA CYS A 391 -2.81 11.02 17.48
C CYS A 391 -3.02 11.73 18.83
N GLN A 392 -2.56 12.98 18.96
CA GLN A 392 -2.73 13.77 20.18
C GLN A 392 -4.19 13.98 20.53
N VAL A 393 -5.02 14.39 19.55
CA VAL A 393 -6.48 14.56 19.75
C VAL A 393 -7.14 13.27 20.25
N LEU A 394 -6.79 12.12 19.66
CA LEU A 394 -7.36 10.84 20.07
C LEU A 394 -6.94 10.46 21.50
N VAL A 395 -5.67 10.67 21.87
CA VAL A 395 -5.17 10.41 23.23
C VAL A 395 -5.81 11.34 24.24
N ASP A 396 -5.97 12.64 23.96
CA ASP A 396 -6.65 13.61 24.82
C ASP A 396 -8.15 13.25 25.04
N ARG A 397 -8.74 12.51 24.10
CA ARG A 397 -10.10 11.96 24.21
C ARG A 397 -10.15 10.60 24.93
N GLY A 398 -9.02 10.09 25.46
CA GLY A 398 -8.93 8.85 26.22
C GLY A 398 -8.84 7.58 25.35
N TYR A 399 -8.51 7.73 24.07
CA TYR A 399 -8.26 6.61 23.15
C TYR A 399 -6.76 6.33 22.99
N GLY A 400 -6.41 5.26 22.28
CA GLY A 400 -5.02 4.92 22.03
C GLY A 400 -4.63 5.02 20.55
N THR A 401 -3.33 4.91 20.32
CA THR A 401 -2.77 4.71 18.98
C THR A 401 -1.65 3.67 19.02
N THR A 402 -1.18 3.23 17.87
CA THR A 402 0.05 2.41 17.76
C THR A 402 1.29 3.25 17.49
N THR A 403 1.14 4.57 17.44
CA THR A 403 2.24 5.51 17.21
C THR A 403 3.01 5.74 18.51
N ARG A 404 4.33 5.60 18.44
CA ARG A 404 5.21 5.77 19.60
C ARG A 404 5.06 7.16 20.21
N GLY A 405 4.83 7.20 21.54
CA GLY A 405 4.60 8.44 22.29
C GLY A 405 3.13 8.87 22.35
N PHE A 406 2.23 8.13 21.69
CA PHE A 406 0.77 8.38 21.65
C PHE A 406 -0.04 7.11 21.96
N GLU A 407 0.48 6.19 22.75
CA GLU A 407 -0.11 4.85 22.93
C GLU A 407 -1.49 4.88 23.60
N GLY A 408 -1.70 5.82 24.52
CA GLY A 408 -2.95 5.94 25.28
C GLY A 408 -3.20 4.76 26.27
N PRO A 409 -4.41 4.68 26.89
CA PRO A 409 -4.74 3.62 27.83
C PRO A 409 -4.86 2.23 27.16
N GLU A 410 -4.69 1.17 27.93
CA GLU A 410 -4.98 -0.19 27.49
C GLU A 410 -6.49 -0.50 27.45
N GLY A 411 -6.89 -1.41 26.56
CA GLY A 411 -8.29 -1.88 26.47
C GLY A 411 -9.27 -0.91 25.84
N VAL A 412 -8.82 0.25 25.36
CA VAL A 412 -9.65 1.24 24.63
C VAL A 412 -9.54 1.05 23.12
N ALA A 413 -10.44 1.69 22.38
CA ALA A 413 -10.32 1.76 20.92
C ALA A 413 -9.04 2.49 20.49
N LYS A 414 -8.41 2.07 19.39
CA LYS A 414 -7.12 2.57 18.94
C LYS A 414 -7.12 2.91 17.46
N LEU A 415 -6.36 3.95 17.10
CA LEU A 415 -5.86 4.15 15.74
C LEU A 415 -4.64 3.26 15.53
N ASN A 416 -4.68 2.38 14.55
CA ASN A 416 -3.63 1.39 14.28
C ASN A 416 -3.06 1.47 12.85
N HIS A 417 -3.24 2.59 12.19
CA HIS A 417 -2.70 2.89 10.85
C HIS A 417 -2.23 4.36 10.77
N SER A 418 -1.65 4.76 9.63
CA SER A 418 -1.31 6.15 9.33
C SER A 418 -2.57 7.02 9.25
N THR A 419 -2.39 8.34 9.35
CA THR A 419 -3.50 9.30 9.20
C THR A 419 -3.94 9.48 7.75
N GLY A 420 -3.09 9.10 6.80
CA GLY A 420 -3.41 9.23 5.38
C GLY A 420 -2.23 8.94 4.47
N HIS A 421 -2.46 9.11 3.19
CA HIS A 421 -1.51 8.85 2.11
C HIS A 421 -1.78 9.75 0.90
N GLY A 422 -0.81 9.84 -0.01
CA GLY A 422 -1.01 10.47 -1.30
C GLY A 422 -1.99 9.70 -2.18
N VAL A 423 -2.73 10.40 -3.01
CA VAL A 423 -3.67 9.83 -4.00
C VAL A 423 -3.35 10.38 -5.37
N GLY A 424 -3.36 9.52 -6.39
CA GLY A 424 -3.11 9.90 -7.77
C GLY A 424 -3.41 8.78 -8.75
N LEU A 425 -2.42 8.40 -9.54
CA LEU A 425 -2.49 7.22 -10.41
C LEU A 425 -2.45 5.91 -9.63
N GLU A 426 -1.91 5.94 -8.42
CA GLU A 426 -2.03 4.87 -7.44
C GLU A 426 -2.94 5.34 -6.30
N ILE A 427 -3.69 4.40 -5.69
CA ILE A 427 -4.50 4.73 -4.51
C ILE A 427 -3.61 5.12 -3.33
N HIS A 428 -2.46 4.48 -3.19
CA HIS A 428 -1.43 4.81 -2.21
C HIS A 428 -0.16 5.29 -2.93
N GLU A 429 0.08 6.60 -2.93
CA GLU A 429 1.34 7.16 -3.42
C GLU A 429 1.96 8.15 -2.41
N GLU A 430 3.05 8.79 -2.76
CA GLU A 430 3.67 9.82 -1.93
C GLU A 430 2.82 11.14 -1.91
N PRO A 431 2.79 11.87 -0.80
CA PRO A 431 3.44 11.58 0.48
C PRO A 431 2.50 10.83 1.46
N PRO A 432 2.99 9.88 2.26
CA PRO A 432 2.20 9.31 3.34
C PRO A 432 2.22 10.24 4.57
N LEU A 433 1.05 10.36 5.24
CA LEU A 433 0.92 11.12 6.50
C LEU A 433 1.13 10.19 7.69
N ARG A 434 2.39 9.97 8.09
CA ARG A 434 2.76 9.06 9.18
C ARG A 434 3.98 9.57 9.96
N ASP A 435 4.17 9.04 11.18
CA ASP A 435 5.18 9.43 12.17
C ASP A 435 6.64 9.44 11.69
N THR A 436 6.98 8.67 10.67
CA THR A 436 8.35 8.51 10.18
C THR A 436 8.70 9.42 8.99
N VAL A 437 7.77 10.25 8.51
CA VAL A 437 7.97 11.07 7.31
C VAL A 437 8.16 12.54 7.66
N THR A 438 9.43 12.95 7.72
CA THR A 438 9.83 14.33 8.04
C THR A 438 9.89 15.25 6.83
N ALA A 439 9.82 14.70 5.61
CA ALA A 439 9.80 15.48 4.39
C ALA A 439 8.56 16.41 4.37
N PRO A 440 8.71 17.67 3.89
CA PRO A 440 7.60 18.60 3.87
C PRO A 440 6.55 18.21 2.83
N LEU A 441 5.30 18.54 3.12
CA LEU A 441 4.21 18.55 2.16
C LEU A 441 4.47 19.62 1.10
N GLY A 442 4.21 19.31 -0.15
CA GLY A 442 4.33 20.23 -1.28
C GLY A 442 2.97 20.83 -1.67
N GLU A 443 2.99 22.06 -2.19
CA GLU A 443 1.81 22.59 -2.88
C GLU A 443 1.47 21.69 -4.08
N GLY A 444 0.21 21.24 -4.19
CA GLY A 444 -0.23 20.30 -5.23
C GLY A 444 -0.19 18.82 -4.80
N ASP A 445 0.37 18.46 -3.64
CA ASP A 445 0.14 17.13 -3.08
C ASP A 445 -1.36 16.90 -2.87
N VAL A 446 -1.90 15.76 -3.30
CA VAL A 446 -3.25 15.33 -2.96
C VAL A 446 -3.16 14.19 -1.97
N VAL A 447 -3.80 14.34 -0.81
CA VAL A 447 -3.70 13.39 0.30
C VAL A 447 -5.06 13.09 0.92
N THR A 448 -5.18 11.90 1.53
CA THR A 448 -6.28 11.55 2.42
C THR A 448 -6.01 12.02 3.85
N VAL A 449 -7.07 12.24 4.62
CA VAL A 449 -7.02 12.37 6.09
C VAL A 449 -8.13 11.46 6.63
N GLU A 450 -7.74 10.33 7.23
CA GLU A 450 -8.63 9.20 7.52
C GLU A 450 -8.53 8.65 8.95
N PRO A 451 -8.59 9.47 10.00
CA PRO A 451 -8.53 8.94 11.35
C PRO A 451 -9.61 7.88 11.59
N GLY A 452 -9.23 6.84 12.34
CA GLY A 452 -10.14 5.76 12.72
C GLY A 452 -9.86 5.23 14.12
N LEU A 453 -10.90 4.73 14.77
CA LEU A 453 -10.83 4.06 16.05
C LEU A 453 -11.46 2.67 15.95
N TYR A 454 -10.76 1.67 16.44
CA TYR A 454 -11.14 0.27 16.31
C TYR A 454 -11.06 -0.43 17.65
N LEU A 455 -12.12 -1.21 18.00
CA LEU A 455 -12.19 -2.02 19.22
C LEU A 455 -12.82 -3.38 18.90
N LEU A 456 -12.03 -4.44 19.07
CA LEU A 456 -12.53 -5.80 18.85
C LEU A 456 -13.76 -6.07 19.73
N GLY A 457 -14.78 -6.65 19.12
CA GLY A 457 -16.08 -6.93 19.76
C GLY A 457 -17.10 -5.80 19.65
N LEU A 458 -16.69 -4.53 19.56
CA LEU A 458 -17.57 -3.39 19.34
C LEU A 458 -17.69 -3.05 17.85
N GLY A 459 -16.58 -2.88 17.16
CA GLY A 459 -16.51 -2.43 15.78
C GLY A 459 -15.48 -1.32 15.59
N GLY A 460 -15.58 -0.63 14.46
CA GLY A 460 -14.73 0.50 14.09
C GLY A 460 -15.51 1.72 13.65
N VAL A 461 -14.87 2.87 13.74
CA VAL A 461 -15.32 4.15 13.17
C VAL A 461 -14.15 4.73 12.41
N ARG A 462 -14.30 5.00 11.11
CA ARG A 462 -13.39 5.76 10.26
C ARG A 462 -14.15 6.81 9.49
N VAL A 463 -13.64 8.02 9.46
CA VAL A 463 -14.14 9.11 8.61
C VAL A 463 -12.96 9.72 7.89
N GLU A 464 -13.07 9.85 6.59
CA GLU A 464 -12.02 10.24 5.69
C GLU A 464 -12.47 11.33 4.74
N ASP A 465 -11.60 12.26 4.50
CA ASP A 465 -11.72 13.24 3.41
C ASP A 465 -10.41 13.24 2.59
N THR A 466 -10.55 13.49 1.29
CA THR A 466 -9.43 13.66 0.35
C THR A 466 -9.40 15.08 -0.17
N GLY A 467 -8.20 15.65 -0.28
CA GLY A 467 -8.05 17.02 -0.81
C GLY A 467 -6.61 17.36 -1.15
N MET A 468 -6.41 18.57 -1.62
CA MET A 468 -5.13 19.06 -2.13
C MET A 468 -4.48 20.03 -1.14
N VAL A 469 -3.20 19.84 -0.90
CA VAL A 469 -2.33 20.75 -0.15
C VAL A 469 -2.16 22.04 -0.95
N THR A 470 -2.45 23.17 -0.32
CA THR A 470 -2.26 24.50 -0.88
C THR A 470 -1.18 25.23 -0.10
N LYS A 471 -0.75 26.37 -0.60
CA LYS A 471 0.25 27.21 0.07
C LYS A 471 -0.07 27.50 1.52
N ASN A 472 -1.35 27.71 1.87
CA ASN A 472 -1.77 28.17 3.20
C ASN A 472 -2.77 27.23 3.89
N GLY A 473 -2.94 25.99 3.42
CA GLY A 473 -3.91 25.06 4.00
C GLY A 473 -4.26 23.90 3.07
N PHE A 474 -5.48 23.40 3.19
CA PHE A 474 -6.01 22.23 2.52
C PHE A 474 -7.28 22.56 1.73
N ARG A 475 -7.31 22.25 0.44
CA ARG A 475 -8.52 22.33 -0.39
C ARG A 475 -9.22 20.98 -0.37
N ASN A 476 -10.22 20.83 0.47
CA ASN A 476 -10.97 19.60 0.57
C ASN A 476 -11.81 19.37 -0.71
N PHE A 477 -11.69 18.21 -1.33
CA PHE A 477 -12.49 17.78 -2.47
C PHE A 477 -13.78 17.11 -2.02
N THR A 478 -13.79 16.62 -0.77
CA THR A 478 -14.93 15.92 -0.18
C THR A 478 -15.93 16.93 0.37
N THR A 479 -17.18 16.78 -0.01
CA THR A 479 -18.30 17.63 0.45
C THR A 479 -19.41 16.86 1.15
N LEU A 480 -19.33 15.52 1.12
CA LEU A 480 -20.33 14.64 1.70
C LEU A 480 -20.37 14.77 3.24
N THR A 481 -21.57 14.79 3.81
CA THR A 481 -21.78 14.80 5.28
C THR A 481 -20.98 13.68 5.96
N ARG A 482 -20.62 13.91 7.22
CA ARG A 482 -19.88 12.97 8.07
C ARG A 482 -20.76 12.37 9.18
N SER A 483 -22.10 12.44 9.04
CA SER A 483 -23.07 12.00 10.04
C SER A 483 -23.06 10.47 10.22
N LEU A 484 -23.33 10.02 11.46
CA LEU A 484 -23.66 8.60 11.72
C LEU A 484 -25.06 8.22 11.25
N ASN A 485 -25.97 9.20 11.12
CA ASN A 485 -27.33 8.95 10.72
C ASN A 485 -27.44 8.83 9.19
N PRO A 486 -27.80 7.66 8.63
CA PRO A 486 -27.89 7.47 7.20
C PRO A 486 -28.92 8.39 6.50
N ARG A 487 -29.89 8.94 7.21
CA ARG A 487 -30.87 9.87 6.63
C ARG A 487 -30.30 11.24 6.27
N ASP A 488 -29.17 11.61 6.86
CA ASP A 488 -28.53 12.90 6.59
C ASP A 488 -27.75 12.91 5.25
N TYR A 489 -27.73 11.76 4.56
CA TYR A 489 -27.13 11.58 3.23
C TYR A 489 -28.12 11.62 2.07
N LEU A 490 -29.44 11.77 2.35
CA LEU A 490 -30.51 11.64 1.36
C LEU A 490 -30.99 12.97 0.79
#